data_04b10dd8b7952826940b8deb68e6f595
#
_entry.id   04b10dd8b7952826940b8deb68e6f595
#
_cell.length_a   1.000
_cell.length_b   1.000
_cell.length_c   1.000
_cell.angle_alpha   90.00
_cell.angle_beta   90.00
_cell.angle_gamma   90.00
#
_symmetry.space_group_name_H-M   'P 1'
#
loop_
_entity.id
_entity.type
_entity.pdbx_description
1 polymer ?
#
loop_
_entity_poly.entity_id
_entity_poly.type
_entity_poly.pdbx_seq_one_letter_code
_entity_poly.pdbx_strand_id
1 'polypeptide(L)'
;MNKTNHFKRQALIASVLLAAPLVSHSAIVPDRTRVIFNGNENSITVTLKNGNATLPYLAQAWLEDDKFAKDTRYFTALPPLQRIEPKSDGQVKVQPLPAAASLPQDRESLFYFNVREIPPKSDKPNTLQLALQTRIKFFYRPVAVARQVDKTHPWQTKLTLTYQGDGVIFDNPTPFYLVISNAGSKENETASDFKNLLIA
;
A
#
# COMPACT_ATOMS: atom_id res chain seq x y z
N MET A 1 4.13 36.98 -47.03
CA MET A 1 4.90 35.78 -46.69
C MET A 1 4.91 35.56 -45.14
N ASN A 2 3.75 35.36 -44.46
CA ASN A 2 3.70 35.15 -42.99
C ASN A 2 2.57 34.25 -42.47
N LYS A 3 1.73 33.67 -43.35
CA LYS A 3 0.60 32.83 -42.92
C LYS A 3 1.02 31.39 -42.49
N THR A 4 2.11 30.87 -43.05
CA THR A 4 2.60 29.50 -42.78
C THR A 4 3.27 29.36 -41.40
N ASN A 5 3.80 30.40 -40.83
CA ASN A 5 4.45 30.36 -39.52
C ASN A 5 3.44 30.39 -38.36
N HIS A 6 2.27 31.00 -38.53
CA HIS A 6 1.21 30.99 -37.52
C HIS A 6 0.55 29.61 -37.41
N PHE A 7 0.36 28.94 -38.55
CA PHE A 7 -0.24 27.58 -38.53
C PHE A 7 0.69 26.56 -37.87
N LYS A 8 1.99 26.64 -38.10
CA LYS A 8 2.99 25.78 -37.46
C LYS A 8 3.09 26.01 -35.94
N ARG A 9 3.00 27.28 -35.51
CA ARG A 9 2.99 27.63 -34.07
C ARG A 9 1.70 27.19 -33.38
N GLN A 10 0.55 27.29 -34.00
CA GLN A 10 -0.72 26.83 -33.47
C GLN A 10 -0.79 25.31 -33.39
N ALA A 11 -0.25 24.58 -34.37
CA ALA A 11 -0.15 23.13 -34.35
C ALA A 11 0.80 22.63 -33.26
N LEU A 12 1.89 23.35 -32.96
CA LEU A 12 2.84 23.02 -31.90
C LEU A 12 2.22 23.20 -30.49
N ILE A 13 1.42 24.26 -30.31
CA ILE A 13 0.72 24.53 -29.04
C ILE A 13 -0.39 23.50 -28.81
N ALA A 14 -1.11 23.11 -29.87
CA ALA A 14 -2.15 22.10 -29.78
C ALA A 14 -1.60 20.69 -29.41
N SER A 15 -0.40 20.33 -29.92
CA SER A 15 0.21 19.02 -29.58
C SER A 15 0.77 18.95 -28.15
N VAL A 16 1.16 20.08 -27.55
CA VAL A 16 1.62 20.13 -26.15
C VAL A 16 0.46 19.99 -25.16
N LEU A 17 -0.74 20.48 -25.51
CA LEU A 17 -1.92 20.31 -24.65
C LEU A 17 -2.48 18.88 -24.64
N LEU A 18 -2.22 18.05 -25.65
CA LEU A 18 -2.65 16.64 -25.66
C LEU A 18 -1.74 15.70 -24.87
N ALA A 19 -0.57 16.15 -24.44
CA ALA A 19 0.40 15.32 -23.70
C ALA A 19 0.31 15.45 -22.17
N ALA A 20 -0.75 16.10 -21.65
CA ALA A 20 -0.94 16.16 -20.20
C ALA A 20 -1.25 14.74 -19.67
N PRO A 21 -0.43 14.18 -18.75
CA PRO A 21 -0.71 12.88 -18.18
C PRO A 21 -2.03 12.95 -17.40
N LEU A 22 -2.98 12.12 -17.76
CA LEU A 22 -4.19 11.89 -16.97
C LEU A 22 -3.79 11.12 -15.72
N VAL A 23 -3.47 11.83 -14.66
CA VAL A 23 -3.15 11.21 -13.38
C VAL A 23 -4.46 10.71 -12.78
N SER A 24 -4.69 9.40 -12.86
CA SER A 24 -5.78 8.74 -12.15
C SER A 24 -5.40 8.60 -10.68
N HIS A 25 -6.12 9.26 -9.81
CA HIS A 25 -5.97 9.11 -8.37
C HIS A 25 -7.13 8.28 -7.82
N SER A 26 -6.81 7.33 -6.92
CA SER A 26 -7.83 6.71 -6.07
C SER A 26 -8.52 7.80 -5.24
N ALA A 27 -9.84 7.74 -5.13
CA ALA A 27 -10.59 8.69 -4.30
C ALA A 27 -10.33 8.42 -2.80
N ILE A 28 -10.26 7.14 -2.40
CA ILE A 28 -10.00 6.74 -1.01
C ILE A 28 -8.57 6.25 -0.86
N VAL A 29 -7.79 6.94 -0.02
CA VAL A 29 -6.37 6.63 0.21
C VAL A 29 -6.09 6.47 1.70
N PRO A 30 -5.42 5.38 2.14
CA PRO A 30 -4.91 5.25 3.50
C PRO A 30 -3.81 6.29 3.79
N ASP A 31 -3.73 6.75 5.04
CA ASP A 31 -2.74 7.72 5.52
C ASP A 31 -1.30 7.18 5.56
N ARG A 32 -1.11 5.89 5.28
CA ARG A 32 0.18 5.20 5.35
C ARG A 32 0.33 4.11 4.30
N THR A 33 1.57 3.72 4.02
CA THR A 33 1.91 2.68 3.03
C THR A 33 2.03 1.28 3.65
N ARG A 34 2.06 1.18 4.98
CA ARG A 34 2.09 -0.07 5.75
C ARG A 34 1.56 0.16 7.16
N VAL A 35 1.09 -0.89 7.78
CA VAL A 35 0.69 -0.89 9.19
C VAL A 35 1.65 -1.78 9.96
N ILE A 36 2.11 -1.31 11.14
CA ILE A 36 2.84 -2.13 12.11
C ILE A 36 1.97 -2.16 13.36
N PHE A 37 1.45 -3.34 13.69
CA PHE A 37 0.65 -3.58 14.88
C PHE A 37 1.52 -4.24 15.93
N ASN A 38 1.86 -3.52 17.00
CA ASN A 38 2.66 -4.08 18.08
C ASN A 38 1.78 -4.93 19.00
N GLY A 39 2.33 -6.04 19.47
CA GLY A 39 1.59 -7.05 20.25
C GLY A 39 1.09 -6.57 21.63
N ASN A 40 1.52 -5.39 22.11
CA ASN A 40 1.01 -4.73 23.31
C ASN A 40 -0.11 -3.72 23.02
N GLU A 41 -0.48 -3.52 21.76
CA GLU A 41 -1.55 -2.58 21.37
C GLU A 41 -2.90 -3.31 21.37
N ASN A 42 -3.93 -2.63 21.88
CA ASN A 42 -5.30 -3.14 21.84
C ASN A 42 -6.00 -2.84 20.49
N SER A 43 -5.49 -1.87 19.75
CA SER A 43 -5.99 -1.52 18.43
C SER A 43 -5.05 -0.53 17.74
N ILE A 44 -5.14 -0.46 16.42
CA ILE A 44 -4.52 0.58 15.61
C ILE A 44 -5.57 1.20 14.69
N THR A 45 -5.48 2.52 14.50
CA THR A 45 -6.39 3.24 13.59
C THR A 45 -5.66 3.57 12.30
N VAL A 46 -6.31 3.29 11.17
CA VAL A 46 -5.90 3.72 9.84
C VAL A 46 -6.88 4.78 9.36
N THR A 47 -6.38 5.97 9.04
CA THR A 47 -7.18 7.05 8.47
C THR A 47 -7.31 6.87 6.97
N LEU A 48 -8.53 6.98 6.47
CA LEU A 48 -8.86 6.90 5.05
C LEU A 48 -9.30 8.29 4.58
N LYS A 49 -8.56 8.87 3.63
CA LYS A 49 -8.88 10.20 3.09
C LYS A 49 -9.66 10.08 1.80
N ASN A 50 -10.80 10.75 1.71
CA ASN A 50 -11.49 10.96 0.45
C ASN A 50 -10.94 12.22 -0.23
N GLY A 51 -10.07 12.02 -1.23
CA GLY A 51 -9.49 13.11 -2.02
C GLY A 51 -10.44 13.72 -3.05
N ASN A 52 -11.60 13.09 -3.32
CA ASN A 52 -12.57 13.61 -4.28
C ASN A 52 -13.16 14.94 -3.80
N ALA A 53 -13.33 15.89 -4.74
CA ALA A 53 -13.78 17.25 -4.39
C ALA A 53 -15.28 17.35 -4.14
N THR A 54 -16.07 16.47 -4.76
CA THR A 54 -17.53 16.63 -4.85
C THR A 54 -18.33 15.37 -4.51
N LEU A 55 -17.72 14.19 -4.65
CA LEU A 55 -18.44 12.92 -4.52
C LEU A 55 -18.07 12.20 -3.22
N PRO A 56 -19.07 11.72 -2.46
CA PRO A 56 -18.84 10.79 -1.38
C PRO A 56 -18.52 9.40 -1.94
N TYR A 57 -17.71 8.63 -1.19
CA TYR A 57 -17.39 7.24 -1.54
C TYR A 57 -17.69 6.33 -0.36
N LEU A 58 -18.05 5.08 -0.64
CA LEU A 58 -18.02 4.04 0.37
C LEU A 58 -16.62 3.44 0.42
N ALA A 59 -16.08 3.29 1.61
CA ALA A 59 -14.83 2.59 1.88
C ALA A 59 -15.15 1.25 2.55
N GLN A 60 -14.82 0.15 1.87
CA GLN A 60 -14.90 -1.20 2.42
C GLN A 60 -13.51 -1.64 2.86
N ALA A 61 -13.34 -2.00 4.13
CA ALA A 61 -12.05 -2.42 4.70
C ALA A 61 -12.08 -3.85 5.22
N TRP A 62 -10.97 -4.60 5.03
CA TRP A 62 -10.80 -5.97 5.54
C TRP A 62 -9.31 -6.34 5.62
N LEU A 63 -9.03 -7.47 6.29
CA LEU A 63 -7.71 -8.08 6.34
C LEU A 63 -7.66 -9.31 5.42
N GLU A 64 -6.47 -9.57 4.87
CA GLU A 64 -6.12 -10.78 4.14
C GLU A 64 -4.86 -11.39 4.77
N ASP A 65 -4.74 -12.71 4.67
CA ASP A 65 -3.52 -13.43 5.04
C ASP A 65 -2.40 -13.26 3.99
N ASP A 66 -1.28 -13.92 4.22
CA ASP A 66 -0.10 -13.90 3.33
C ASP A 66 -0.37 -14.54 1.96
N LYS A 67 -1.46 -15.30 1.82
CA LYS A 67 -1.93 -15.92 0.56
C LYS A 67 -3.03 -15.11 -0.12
N PHE A 68 -3.30 -13.89 0.37
CA PHE A 68 -4.35 -13.00 -0.12
C PHE A 68 -5.78 -13.53 0.08
N ALA A 69 -5.97 -14.50 0.94
CA ALA A 69 -7.30 -14.95 1.35
C ALA A 69 -7.84 -14.01 2.45
N LYS A 70 -9.12 -13.65 2.34
CA LYS A 70 -9.77 -12.82 3.37
C LYS A 70 -9.73 -13.56 4.71
N ASP A 71 -9.05 -12.96 5.68
CA ASP A 71 -8.86 -13.56 7.00
C ASP A 71 -9.52 -12.70 8.09
N THR A 72 -10.38 -13.34 8.85
CA THR A 72 -11.09 -12.76 10.00
C THR A 72 -10.77 -13.49 11.31
N ARG A 73 -9.74 -14.34 11.33
CA ARG A 73 -9.39 -15.15 12.51
C ARG A 73 -8.58 -14.37 13.53
N TYR A 74 -7.62 -13.58 13.06
CA TYR A 74 -6.63 -12.93 13.93
C TYR A 74 -6.92 -11.47 14.19
N PHE A 75 -7.48 -10.78 13.21
CA PHE A 75 -7.76 -9.35 13.28
C PHE A 75 -9.09 -9.01 12.62
N THR A 76 -9.71 -7.95 13.12
CA THR A 76 -10.92 -7.38 12.51
C THR A 76 -10.75 -5.89 12.23
N ALA A 77 -11.31 -5.42 11.11
CA ALA A 77 -11.33 -4.02 10.70
C ALA A 77 -12.75 -3.44 10.92
N LEU A 78 -12.86 -2.38 11.69
CA LEU A 78 -14.13 -1.78 12.09
C LEU A 78 -14.14 -0.26 11.84
N PRO A 79 -15.19 0.30 11.22
CA PRO A 79 -16.29 -0.41 10.58
C PRO A 79 -15.83 -1.09 9.27
N PRO A 80 -16.43 -2.22 8.87
CA PRO A 80 -16.05 -2.90 7.64
C PRO A 80 -16.51 -2.16 6.37
N LEU A 81 -17.48 -1.28 6.51
CA LEU A 81 -17.99 -0.40 5.46
C LEU A 81 -18.38 0.94 6.07
N GLN A 82 -17.94 2.03 5.46
CA GLN A 82 -18.31 3.39 5.86
C GLN A 82 -18.41 4.30 4.64
N ARG A 83 -19.28 5.32 4.75
CA ARG A 83 -19.34 6.41 3.80
C ARG A 83 -18.41 7.52 4.25
N ILE A 84 -17.62 8.04 3.31
CA ILE A 84 -16.70 9.16 3.56
C ILE A 84 -17.09 10.30 2.61
N GLU A 85 -17.45 11.43 3.20
CA GLU A 85 -17.87 12.62 2.45
C GLU A 85 -16.71 13.22 1.63
N PRO A 86 -17.00 14.08 0.63
CA PRO A 86 -15.96 14.76 -0.14
C PRO A 86 -14.98 15.51 0.76
N LYS A 87 -13.69 15.42 0.47
CA LYS A 87 -12.61 16.12 1.21
C LYS A 87 -12.59 15.84 2.72
N SER A 88 -13.19 14.72 3.12
CA SER A 88 -13.27 14.30 4.52
C SER A 88 -12.46 13.04 4.78
N ASP A 89 -12.20 12.78 6.04
CA ASP A 89 -11.48 11.62 6.52
C ASP A 89 -12.46 10.64 7.18
N GLY A 90 -12.25 9.34 6.93
CA GLY A 90 -12.84 8.23 7.68
C GLY A 90 -11.77 7.51 8.50
N GLN A 91 -12.18 6.69 9.45
CA GLN A 91 -11.27 5.92 10.28
C GLN A 91 -11.68 4.44 10.30
N VAL A 92 -10.67 3.57 10.16
CA VAL A 92 -10.83 2.13 10.36
C VAL A 92 -9.95 1.71 11.51
N LYS A 93 -10.57 1.18 12.55
CA LYS A 93 -9.89 0.60 13.71
C LYS A 93 -9.66 -0.87 13.46
N VAL A 94 -8.40 -1.30 13.50
CA VAL A 94 -8.04 -2.72 13.46
C VAL A 94 -7.79 -3.19 14.88
N GLN A 95 -8.43 -4.31 15.26
CA GLN A 95 -8.33 -4.89 16.58
C GLN A 95 -7.92 -6.36 16.49
N PRO A 96 -7.09 -6.87 17.42
CA PRO A 96 -6.76 -8.27 17.50
C PRO A 96 -7.97 -9.06 18.03
N LEU A 97 -8.13 -10.27 17.54
CA LEU A 97 -9.05 -11.26 18.05
C LEU A 97 -8.28 -12.23 18.96
N PRO A 98 -8.95 -13.02 19.82
CA PRO A 98 -8.28 -13.95 20.73
C PRO A 98 -7.28 -14.88 20.07
N ALA A 99 -7.55 -15.31 18.84
CA ALA A 99 -6.65 -16.15 18.07
C ALA A 99 -5.32 -15.48 17.69
N ALA A 100 -5.21 -14.14 17.74
CA ALA A 100 -3.95 -13.45 17.49
C ALA A 100 -2.84 -13.85 18.48
N ALA A 101 -3.21 -14.32 19.67
CA ALA A 101 -2.26 -14.85 20.66
C ALA A 101 -1.54 -16.13 20.21
N SER A 102 -2.11 -16.87 19.23
CA SER A 102 -1.50 -18.09 18.68
C SER A 102 -0.51 -17.80 17.53
N LEU A 103 -0.37 -16.56 17.09
CA LEU A 103 0.64 -16.18 16.09
C LEU A 103 2.05 -16.39 16.65
N PRO A 104 3.06 -16.65 15.79
CA PRO A 104 4.45 -16.72 16.20
C PRO A 104 4.85 -15.53 17.05
N GLN A 105 5.53 -15.76 18.18
CA GLN A 105 5.94 -14.74 19.14
C GLN A 105 7.43 -14.37 19.00
N ASP A 106 8.16 -15.10 18.16
CA ASP A 106 9.59 -14.95 17.90
C ASP A 106 9.90 -14.13 16.64
N ARG A 107 8.89 -13.86 15.82
CA ARG A 107 9.02 -13.11 14.55
C ARG A 107 7.74 -12.38 14.19
N GLU A 108 7.82 -11.47 13.21
CA GLU A 108 6.65 -10.81 12.62
C GLU A 108 5.76 -11.81 11.87
N SER A 109 4.46 -11.51 11.82
CA SER A 109 3.51 -12.19 10.93
C SER A 109 2.95 -11.20 9.92
N LEU A 110 2.86 -11.63 8.65
CA LEU A 110 2.38 -10.81 7.54
C LEU A 110 0.90 -11.01 7.29
N PHE A 111 0.22 -9.88 7.17
CA PHE A 111 -1.14 -9.74 6.67
C PHE A 111 -1.19 -8.58 5.68
N TYR A 112 -2.36 -8.39 5.08
CA TYR A 112 -2.63 -7.24 4.23
C TYR A 112 -3.90 -6.53 4.69
N PHE A 113 -3.80 -5.21 4.86
CA PHE A 113 -4.95 -4.34 5.06
C PHE A 113 -5.40 -3.84 3.71
N ASN A 114 -6.67 -4.05 3.40
CA ASN A 114 -7.29 -3.69 2.14
C ASN A 114 -8.36 -2.63 2.34
N VAL A 115 -8.42 -1.72 1.40
CA VAL A 115 -9.52 -0.76 1.25
C VAL A 115 -9.99 -0.77 -0.19
N ARG A 116 -11.29 -1.01 -0.40
CA ARG A 116 -11.95 -0.85 -1.70
C ARG A 116 -12.83 0.38 -1.66
N GLU A 117 -12.60 1.30 -2.58
CA GLU A 117 -13.49 2.42 -2.80
C GLU A 117 -14.65 2.00 -3.71
N ILE A 118 -15.85 2.42 -3.34
CA ILE A 118 -17.05 2.17 -4.12
C ILE A 118 -17.66 3.54 -4.44
N PRO A 119 -17.66 3.94 -5.73
CA PRO A 119 -18.23 5.22 -6.14
C PRO A 119 -19.74 5.25 -5.97
N PRO A 120 -20.36 6.43 -5.84
CA PRO A 120 -21.80 6.55 -5.89
C PRO A 120 -22.34 6.12 -7.27
N LYS A 121 -23.58 5.62 -7.28
CA LYS A 121 -24.23 5.25 -8.55
C LYS A 121 -24.29 6.45 -9.49
N SER A 122 -23.96 6.23 -10.76
CA SER A 122 -24.09 7.27 -11.80
C SER A 122 -25.56 7.38 -12.27
N ASP A 123 -26.03 8.60 -12.42
CA ASP A 123 -27.34 8.88 -13.02
C ASP A 123 -27.29 8.90 -14.56
N LYS A 124 -26.09 8.81 -15.15
CA LYS A 124 -25.89 8.81 -16.59
C LYS A 124 -25.96 7.38 -17.13
N PRO A 125 -26.69 7.12 -18.22
CA PRO A 125 -26.69 5.82 -18.88
C PRO A 125 -25.29 5.52 -19.48
N ASN A 126 -24.97 4.25 -19.65
CA ASN A 126 -23.72 3.77 -20.27
C ASN A 126 -22.43 4.33 -19.63
N THR A 127 -22.43 4.52 -18.31
CA THR A 127 -21.26 4.99 -17.56
C THR A 127 -20.51 3.80 -16.97
N LEU A 128 -19.21 3.70 -17.26
CA LEU A 128 -18.32 2.77 -16.60
C LEU A 128 -17.96 3.32 -15.21
N GLN A 129 -18.19 2.53 -14.17
CA GLN A 129 -17.79 2.84 -12.80
C GLN A 129 -16.72 1.84 -12.35
N LEU A 130 -15.59 2.36 -11.87
CA LEU A 130 -14.47 1.55 -11.39
C LEU A 130 -14.42 1.62 -9.86
N ALA A 131 -14.34 0.45 -9.23
CA ALA A 131 -14.06 0.31 -7.82
C ALA A 131 -12.58 -0.07 -7.66
N LEU A 132 -11.74 0.86 -7.22
CA LEU A 132 -10.33 0.61 -6.99
C LEU A 132 -10.10 0.00 -5.62
N GLN A 133 -9.08 -0.85 -5.51
CA GLN A 133 -8.66 -1.46 -4.26
C GLN A 133 -7.21 -1.10 -3.97
N THR A 134 -6.96 -0.56 -2.79
CA THR A 134 -5.64 -0.34 -2.24
C THR A 134 -5.33 -1.44 -1.23
N ARG A 135 -4.19 -2.11 -1.40
CA ARG A 135 -3.67 -3.13 -0.49
C ARG A 135 -2.34 -2.67 0.07
N ILE A 136 -2.22 -2.60 1.39
CA ILE A 136 -0.98 -2.27 2.09
C ILE A 136 -0.58 -3.41 3.02
N LYS A 137 0.72 -3.59 3.26
CA LYS A 137 1.24 -4.60 4.17
C LYS A 137 0.82 -4.27 5.61
N PHE A 138 0.41 -5.30 6.35
CA PHE A 138 0.09 -5.24 7.77
C PHE A 138 0.96 -6.24 8.49
N PHE A 139 1.87 -5.77 9.35
CA PHE A 139 2.77 -6.60 10.13
C PHE A 139 2.29 -6.64 11.57
N TYR A 140 1.98 -7.85 12.06
CA TYR A 140 1.88 -8.07 13.49
C TYR A 140 3.28 -8.27 14.04
N ARG A 141 3.65 -7.45 15.01
CA ARG A 141 4.97 -7.46 15.64
C ARG A 141 4.81 -7.81 17.11
N PRO A 142 5.17 -9.04 17.54
CA PRO A 142 5.12 -9.45 18.93
C PRO A 142 5.94 -8.53 19.84
N VAL A 143 5.57 -8.46 21.11
CA VAL A 143 6.26 -7.59 22.10
C VAL A 143 7.76 -7.89 22.20
N ALA A 144 8.12 -9.19 22.17
CA ALA A 144 9.54 -9.60 22.23
C ALA A 144 10.33 -9.11 21.00
N VAL A 145 9.71 -9.08 19.83
CA VAL A 145 10.31 -8.57 18.59
C VAL A 145 10.33 -7.04 18.58
N ALA A 146 9.27 -6.39 19.05
CA ALA A 146 9.22 -4.93 19.12
C ALA A 146 10.34 -4.33 19.98
N ARG A 147 10.76 -5.03 21.05
CA ARG A 147 11.88 -4.63 21.92
C ARG A 147 13.24 -4.71 21.24
N GLN A 148 13.37 -5.42 20.12
CA GLN A 148 14.62 -5.56 19.37
C GLN A 148 14.80 -4.45 18.32
N VAL A 149 13.84 -3.54 18.18
CA VAL A 149 13.94 -2.42 17.25
C VAL A 149 14.99 -1.44 17.75
N ASP A 150 16.12 -1.39 17.05
CA ASP A 150 17.19 -0.41 17.27
C ASP A 150 17.25 0.52 16.06
N LYS A 151 17.01 1.81 16.30
CA LYS A 151 17.05 2.83 15.26
C LYS A 151 18.48 3.22 14.87
N THR A 152 19.45 2.96 15.73
CA THR A 152 20.87 3.26 15.49
C THR A 152 21.54 2.15 14.68
N HIS A 153 21.06 0.91 14.84
CA HIS A 153 21.53 -0.26 14.10
C HIS A 153 20.33 -0.94 13.39
N PRO A 154 19.88 -0.40 12.26
CA PRO A 154 18.70 -0.90 11.58
C PRO A 154 18.86 -2.37 11.19
N TRP A 155 17.83 -3.20 11.44
CA TRP A 155 17.86 -4.63 11.10
C TRP A 155 18.08 -4.91 9.62
N GLN A 156 17.74 -3.98 8.74
CA GLN A 156 17.95 -4.07 7.30
C GLN A 156 19.43 -4.26 6.92
N THR A 157 20.36 -3.75 7.73
CA THR A 157 21.80 -3.91 7.50
C THR A 157 22.31 -5.32 7.78
N LYS A 158 21.48 -6.18 8.41
CA LYS A 158 21.83 -7.57 8.71
C LYS A 158 21.48 -8.53 7.56
N LEU A 159 20.80 -8.05 6.52
CA LEU A 159 20.51 -8.84 5.33
C LEU A 159 21.85 -9.27 4.69
N THR A 160 21.98 -10.55 4.42
CA THR A 160 23.12 -11.09 3.70
C THR A 160 22.73 -11.53 2.29
N LEU A 161 23.71 -11.42 1.38
CA LEU A 161 23.57 -11.78 -0.02
C LEU A 161 24.58 -12.85 -0.35
N THR A 162 24.13 -13.96 -0.92
CA THR A 162 25.01 -15.04 -1.42
C THR A 162 24.73 -15.27 -2.89
N TYR A 163 25.80 -15.25 -3.70
CA TYR A 163 25.70 -15.56 -5.13
C TYR A 163 25.71 -17.09 -5.31
N GLN A 164 24.75 -17.60 -6.06
CA GLN A 164 24.67 -19.03 -6.39
C GLN A 164 24.30 -19.20 -7.88
N GLY A 165 25.29 -19.61 -8.68
CA GLY A 165 25.12 -19.63 -10.14
C GLY A 165 24.82 -18.23 -10.68
N ASP A 166 23.76 -18.11 -11.47
CA ASP A 166 23.28 -16.83 -12.03
C ASP A 166 22.28 -16.09 -11.11
N GLY A 167 22.05 -16.63 -9.90
CA GLY A 167 21.08 -16.08 -8.94
C GLY A 167 21.73 -15.47 -7.70
N VAL A 168 20.91 -14.73 -6.95
CA VAL A 168 21.27 -14.15 -5.66
C VAL A 168 20.28 -14.66 -4.61
N ILE A 169 20.80 -15.24 -3.54
CA ILE A 169 20.02 -15.63 -2.36
C ILE A 169 20.10 -14.49 -1.34
N PHE A 170 18.93 -14.06 -0.90
CA PHE A 170 18.79 -13.11 0.20
C PHE A 170 18.50 -13.90 1.48
N ASP A 171 19.35 -13.76 2.47
CA ASP A 171 19.15 -14.36 3.79
C ASP A 171 18.88 -13.28 4.83
N ASN A 172 17.74 -13.39 5.51
CA ASN A 172 17.30 -12.48 6.54
C ASN A 172 17.36 -13.17 7.92
N PRO A 173 18.44 -12.99 8.70
CA PRO A 173 18.58 -13.60 10.02
C PRO A 173 17.76 -12.92 11.11
N THR A 174 16.94 -11.92 10.75
CA THR A 174 16.21 -11.10 11.72
C THR A 174 14.74 -11.54 11.85
N PRO A 175 14.08 -11.25 12.96
CA PRO A 175 12.66 -11.56 13.12
C PRO A 175 11.72 -10.58 12.40
N PHE A 176 12.24 -9.67 11.59
CA PHE A 176 11.48 -8.64 10.89
C PHE A 176 11.39 -8.95 9.41
N TYR A 177 10.25 -8.63 8.81
CA TYR A 177 10.14 -8.63 7.36
C TYR A 177 10.96 -7.51 6.72
N LEU A 178 11.61 -7.83 5.61
CA LEU A 178 12.34 -6.88 4.78
C LEU A 178 11.64 -6.71 3.43
N VAL A 179 11.54 -5.46 2.99
CA VAL A 179 11.02 -5.12 1.66
C VAL A 179 12.17 -4.55 0.85
N ILE A 180 12.57 -5.26 -0.20
CA ILE A 180 13.54 -4.77 -1.18
C ILE A 180 12.75 -4.17 -2.33
N SER A 181 12.84 -2.88 -2.52
CA SER A 181 12.12 -2.14 -3.57
C SER A 181 12.92 -2.03 -4.86
N ASN A 182 14.24 -2.00 -4.76
CA ASN A 182 15.15 -1.85 -5.89
C ASN A 182 16.37 -2.76 -5.72
N ALA A 183 16.89 -3.25 -6.84
CA ALA A 183 18.20 -3.86 -6.93
C ALA A 183 18.88 -3.40 -8.22
N GLY A 184 20.19 -3.19 -8.18
CA GLY A 184 21.01 -2.79 -9.32
C GLY A 184 22.45 -3.23 -9.16
N SER A 185 23.21 -3.21 -10.25
CA SER A 185 24.62 -3.61 -10.25
C SER A 185 25.54 -2.51 -9.70
N LYS A 186 25.06 -1.28 -9.64
CA LYS A 186 25.78 -0.10 -9.12
C LYS A 186 24.85 0.74 -8.23
N GLU A 187 25.47 1.57 -7.41
CA GLU A 187 24.74 2.57 -6.63
C GLU A 187 23.93 3.50 -7.56
N ASN A 188 22.67 3.76 -7.21
CA ASN A 188 21.70 4.54 -7.99
C ASN A 188 21.25 3.91 -9.33
N GLU A 189 21.60 2.66 -9.61
CA GLU A 189 21.08 1.92 -10.73
C GLU A 189 19.95 0.99 -10.26
N THR A 190 18.85 0.96 -11.01
CA THR A 190 17.73 0.04 -10.75
C THR A 190 17.52 -0.83 -11.97
N ALA A 191 17.52 -2.14 -11.80
CA ALA A 191 17.14 -3.05 -12.85
C ALA A 191 15.68 -2.82 -13.24
N SER A 192 15.41 -2.59 -14.52
CA SER A 192 14.09 -2.20 -15.03
C SER A 192 13.00 -3.25 -14.82
N ASP A 193 13.39 -4.50 -14.65
CA ASP A 193 12.52 -5.67 -14.43
C ASP A 193 12.50 -6.17 -12.98
N PHE A 194 13.19 -5.47 -12.07
CA PHE A 194 13.20 -5.85 -10.65
C PHE A 194 11.81 -5.71 -10.03
N LYS A 195 11.29 -6.80 -9.51
CA LYS A 195 10.03 -6.82 -8.75
C LYS A 195 10.32 -6.73 -7.27
N ASN A 196 9.55 -5.92 -6.56
CA ASN A 196 9.65 -5.79 -5.12
C ASN A 196 9.63 -7.18 -4.44
N LEU A 197 10.64 -7.45 -3.62
CA LEU A 197 10.72 -8.68 -2.85
C LEU A 197 10.33 -8.41 -1.40
N LEU A 198 9.62 -9.36 -0.81
CA LEU A 198 9.34 -9.41 0.61
C LEU A 198 10.03 -10.65 1.17
N ILE A 199 10.93 -10.43 2.15
CA ILE A 199 11.75 -11.48 2.75
C ILE A 199 11.36 -11.58 4.21
N ALA A 200 10.99 -12.82 4.64
CA ALA A 200 10.59 -13.16 6.00
C ALA A 200 11.81 -13.41 6.89
#